data_6b26aae5a99e26ea37b1a2228770388b
#
_entry.id   6b26aae5a99e26ea37b1a2228770388b
#
_cell.length_a   1.000
_cell.length_b   1.000
_cell.length_c   1.000
_cell.angle_alpha   90.00
_cell.angle_beta   90.00
_cell.angle_gamma   90.00
#
_symmetry.space_group_name_H-M   'P 1'
#
loop_
_entity.id
_entity.type
_entity.pdbx_description
1 polymer ?
#
loop_
_entity_poly.entity_id
_entity_poly.type
_entity_poly.pdbx_seq_one_letter_code
_entity_poly.pdbx_strand_id
1 'polypeptide(L)' 'MRPNIDIEWAIHGRIKDYAEANDMNLSGAYSEVLEAGLEALETQDQQ' A
#
# COMPACT_ATOMS: atom_id res chain seq x y z
N MET A 1 8.27 -6.02 -15.69
CA MET A 1 9.19 -5.11 -15.04
C MET A 1 8.85 -4.90 -13.58
N ARG A 2 9.83 -4.86 -12.75
CA ARG A 2 9.60 -4.70 -11.32
C ARG A 2 10.23 -3.43 -10.83
N PRO A 3 9.45 -2.57 -10.23
CA PRO A 3 10.02 -1.38 -9.61
C PRO A 3 10.88 -1.78 -8.43
N ASN A 4 11.90 -1.00 -8.23
CA ASN A 4 12.81 -1.21 -7.13
C ASN A 4 12.58 -0.10 -6.13
N ILE A 5 11.84 -0.39 -5.09
CA ILE A 5 11.53 0.63 -4.09
C ILE A 5 11.95 0.17 -2.71
N ASP A 6 12.38 1.13 -1.93
CA ASP A 6 12.71 0.90 -0.52
C ASP A 6 11.55 1.32 0.33
N ILE A 7 11.04 0.39 1.12
CA ILE A 7 9.93 0.68 2.02
C ILE A 7 10.40 0.42 3.42
N GLU A 8 10.15 1.37 4.29
CA GLU A 8 10.54 1.24 5.68
C GLU A 8 9.87 0.03 6.32
N TRP A 9 10.61 -0.62 7.19
CA TRP A 9 10.11 -1.81 7.86
C TRP A 9 8.81 -1.56 8.62
N ALA A 10 8.69 -0.38 9.22
CA ALA A 10 7.48 -0.04 9.96
C ALA A 10 6.26 -0.03 9.05
N ILE A 11 6.41 0.53 7.86
CA ILE A 11 5.30 0.56 6.91
C ILE A 11 5.01 -0.82 6.37
N HIS A 12 6.06 -1.56 6.07
CA HIS A 12 5.89 -2.93 5.59
C HIS A 12 5.11 -3.76 6.61
N GLY A 13 5.44 -3.61 7.89
CA GLY A 13 4.75 -4.35 8.94
C GLY A 13 3.28 -4.01 9.01
N ARG A 14 2.96 -2.74 8.83
CA ARG A 14 1.56 -2.31 8.85
C ARG A 14 0.78 -2.88 7.68
N ILE A 15 1.41 -2.93 6.52
CA ILE A 15 0.76 -3.51 5.35
C ILE A 15 0.57 -5.01 5.53
N LYS A 16 1.55 -5.66 6.13
CA LYS A 16 1.45 -7.08 6.41
C LYS A 16 0.30 -7.36 7.36
N ASP A 17 0.15 -6.54 8.40
CA ASP A 17 -0.95 -6.70 9.33
C ASP A 17 -2.30 -6.50 8.62
N TYR A 18 -2.35 -5.54 7.74
CA TYR A 18 -3.56 -5.28 6.96
C TYR A 18 -3.91 -6.48 6.10
N ALA A 19 -2.90 -7.08 5.48
CA ALA A 19 -3.12 -8.26 4.65
C ALA A 19 -3.71 -9.40 5.47
N GLU A 20 -3.16 -9.61 6.65
CA GLU A 20 -3.63 -10.69 7.51
C GLU A 20 -5.05 -10.43 7.99
N ALA A 21 -5.32 -9.19 8.35
CA ALA A 21 -6.65 -8.84 8.84
C ALA A 21 -7.72 -9.00 7.76
N ASN A 22 -7.33 -8.88 6.51
CA ASN A 22 -8.28 -8.96 5.40
C ASN A 22 -8.14 -10.22 4.58
N ASP A 23 -7.34 -11.15 5.06
CA ASP A 23 -7.18 -12.46 4.43
C ASP A 23 -6.73 -12.32 2.98
N MET A 24 -5.76 -11.48 2.74
CA MET A 24 -5.23 -11.28 1.41
C MET A 24 -3.73 -11.50 1.44
N ASN A 25 -3.15 -11.79 0.27
CA ASN A 25 -1.72 -11.98 0.20
C ASN A 25 -1.03 -10.61 0.22
N LEU A 26 0.28 -10.66 0.43
CA LEU A 26 1.04 -9.42 0.60
C LEU A 26 1.01 -8.56 -0.65
N SER A 27 1.12 -9.17 -1.82
CA SER A 27 1.07 -8.44 -3.07
C SER A 27 -0.24 -7.69 -3.23
N GLY A 28 -1.33 -8.36 -2.94
CA GLY A 28 -2.64 -7.73 -3.03
C GLY A 28 -2.79 -6.60 -2.05
N ALA A 29 -2.25 -6.79 -0.84
CA ALA A 29 -2.32 -5.74 0.17
C ALA A 29 -1.54 -4.51 -0.27
N TYR A 30 -0.34 -4.70 -0.81
CA TYR A 30 0.45 -3.58 -1.30
C TYR A 30 -0.29 -2.83 -2.40
N SER A 31 -0.84 -3.56 -3.35
CA SER A 31 -1.57 -2.92 -4.45
C SER A 31 -2.74 -2.10 -3.92
N GLU A 32 -3.50 -2.68 -3.01
CA GLU A 32 -4.68 -2.00 -2.50
C GLU A 32 -4.30 -0.78 -1.68
N VAL A 33 -3.31 -0.91 -0.82
CA VAL A 33 -2.91 0.20 0.03
C VAL A 33 -2.33 1.33 -0.81
N LEU A 34 -1.49 0.99 -1.78
CA LEU A 34 -0.88 2.02 -2.63
C LEU A 34 -1.93 2.71 -3.49
N GLU A 35 -2.87 1.96 -4.01
CA GLU A 35 -3.94 2.53 -4.81
C GLU A 35 -4.80 3.49 -3.99
N ALA A 36 -5.16 3.07 -2.80
CA ALA A 36 -5.95 3.92 -1.92
C ALA A 36 -5.19 5.18 -1.55
N GLY A 37 -3.88 5.03 -1.28
CA GLY A 37 -3.05 6.17 -0.98
C GLY A 37 -2.96 7.15 -2.12
N LEU A 38 -2.80 6.63 -3.32
CA LEU A 38 -2.73 7.48 -4.50
C LEU A 38 -4.03 8.24 -4.72
N GLU A 39 -5.15 7.54 -4.55
CA GLU A 39 -6.44 8.19 -4.71
C GLU A 39 -6.63 9.32 -3.71
N ALA A 40 -6.21 9.08 -2.48
CA ALA A 40 -6.33 10.12 -1.46
C ALA A 40 -5.49 11.34 -1.81
N LEU A 41 -4.29 11.11 -2.29
CA LEU A 41 -3.39 12.20 -2.65
C LEU A 41 -3.88 12.94 -3.87
N GLU A 42 -4.38 12.20 -4.85
CA GLU A 42 -4.88 12.82 -6.08
C GLU A 42 -6.11 13.67 -5.79
N THR A 43 -6.95 13.18 -4.91
CA THR A 43 -8.14 13.94 -4.53
C THR A 43 -7.78 15.23 -3.82
N GLN A 44 -6.79 15.15 -2.93
CA GLN A 44 -6.31 16.33 -2.22
C GLN A 44 -5.70 17.34 -3.16
N ASP A 45 -5.07 16.86 -4.20
CA ASP A 45 -4.35 17.70 -5.12
C ASP A 45 -5.25 18.42 -6.08
N GLN A 46 -6.48 18.07 -6.12
CA GLN A 46 -7.42 18.72 -7.00
C GLN A 46 -7.91 19.99 -6.37
N GLN A 47 -7.58 21.06 -6.97
CA GLN A 47 -7.95 22.35 -6.42
C GLN A 47 -8.96 23.04 -7.32
#